data_e24a473b402db8c37b117d2607d8fcce
#
_entry.id   e24a473b402db8c37b117d2607d8fcce
#
_cell.length_a   1.000
_cell.length_b   1.000
_cell.length_c   1.000
_cell.angle_alpha   90.00
_cell.angle_beta   90.00
_cell.angle_gamma   90.00
#
_symmetry.space_group_name_H-M   'P 1'
#
loop_
_entity.id
_entity.type
_entity.pdbx_description
1 polymer ?
#
loop_
_entity_poly.entity_id
_entity_poly.type
_entity_poly.pdbx_seq_one_letter_code
_entity_poly.pdbx_strand_id
1 'polypeptide(L)'
;MPVKMVIAGGFGVGKTTAVAAVSDVPPLTTEAAITEVAAGVDDVSMTPNKTTTTVAMDFGSVMLDPTLKLYLFGTPGQDRFGFMWDDVTEGALGALVVVDSRRLEDCFPAVDYFERRTMPFAVAVNRFADTVPHPLDAVREALDVESEVPVIEFDARDSNSVRDSLIIVLELALARAMAAA
;
A
#
# COMPACT_ATOMS: atom_id res chain seq x y z
N MET A 1 15.45 -8.71 13.18
CA MET A 1 14.19 -9.42 12.93
C MET A 1 13.61 -8.92 11.61
N PRO A 2 13.31 -9.78 10.65
CA PRO A 2 12.63 -9.40 9.41
C PRO A 2 11.13 -9.26 9.65
N VAL A 3 10.52 -8.20 9.13
CA VAL A 3 9.10 -7.92 9.22
C VAL A 3 8.58 -7.54 7.83
N LYS A 4 7.45 -8.09 7.43
CA LYS A 4 6.77 -7.75 6.18
C LYS A 4 5.74 -6.66 6.42
N MET A 5 5.71 -5.66 5.53
CA MET A 5 4.72 -4.60 5.51
C MET A 5 4.24 -4.34 4.09
N VAL A 6 2.98 -3.98 3.94
CA VAL A 6 2.36 -3.72 2.64
C VAL A 6 2.18 -2.22 2.42
N ILE A 7 2.46 -1.76 1.20
CA ILE A 7 2.13 -0.41 0.72
C ILE A 7 0.99 -0.56 -0.27
N ALA A 8 -0.19 -0.12 0.11
CA ALA A 8 -1.41 -0.25 -0.69
C ALA A 8 -1.96 1.11 -1.15
N GLY A 9 -2.97 1.09 -1.99
CA GLY A 9 -3.64 2.28 -2.52
C GLY A 9 -3.87 2.20 -4.01
N GLY A 10 -4.60 3.15 -4.58
CA GLY A 10 -4.97 3.23 -5.97
C GLY A 10 -3.81 3.36 -6.95
N PHE A 11 -4.12 3.41 -8.23
CA PHE A 11 -3.11 3.62 -9.27
C PHE A 11 -2.54 5.05 -9.23
N GLY A 12 -1.20 5.17 -9.30
CA GLY A 12 -0.53 6.47 -9.37
C GLY A 12 -0.53 7.29 -8.07
N VAL A 13 -0.93 6.72 -6.93
CA VAL A 13 -0.96 7.44 -5.63
C VAL A 13 0.41 7.67 -5.00
N GLY A 14 1.49 7.02 -5.50
CA GLY A 14 2.86 7.20 -5.02
C GLY A 14 3.48 5.98 -4.31
N LYS A 15 2.90 4.77 -4.44
CA LYS A 15 3.45 3.54 -3.82
C LYS A 15 4.88 3.24 -4.24
N THR A 16 5.13 3.16 -5.55
CA THR A 16 6.47 2.94 -6.13
C THR A 16 7.46 4.01 -5.68
N THR A 17 7.03 5.26 -5.65
CA THR A 17 7.86 6.39 -5.20
C THR A 17 8.23 6.23 -3.73
N ALA A 18 7.26 5.86 -2.87
CA ALA A 18 7.50 5.66 -1.44
C ALA A 18 8.48 4.51 -1.18
N VAL A 19 8.30 3.37 -1.85
CA VAL A 19 9.24 2.24 -1.74
C VAL A 19 10.65 2.65 -2.19
N ALA A 20 10.76 3.38 -3.31
CA ALA A 20 12.04 3.86 -3.80
C ALA A 20 12.73 4.86 -2.88
N ALA A 21 11.95 5.75 -2.25
CA ALA A 21 12.47 6.81 -1.37
C ALA A 21 13.11 6.26 -0.08
N VAL A 22 12.68 5.09 0.39
CA VAL A 22 13.10 4.55 1.69
C VAL A 22 13.96 3.28 1.58
N SER A 23 13.96 2.61 0.44
CA SER A 23 14.64 1.32 0.28
C SER A 23 16.16 1.43 0.32
N ASP A 24 16.79 0.59 1.14
CA ASP A 24 18.26 0.45 1.25
C ASP A 24 18.85 -0.36 0.08
N VAL A 25 18.00 -0.99 -0.70
CA VAL A 25 18.37 -1.75 -1.92
C VAL A 25 17.66 -1.14 -3.13
N PRO A 26 18.23 -1.29 -4.35
CA PRO A 26 17.50 -0.87 -5.53
C PRO A 26 16.10 -1.50 -5.55
N PRO A 27 15.03 -0.70 -5.69
CA PRO A 27 13.68 -1.24 -5.72
C PRO A 27 13.53 -2.19 -6.90
N LEU A 28 12.94 -3.35 -6.65
CA LEU A 28 12.59 -4.29 -7.69
C LEU A 28 11.14 -4.07 -8.06
N THR A 29 10.88 -3.66 -9.28
CA THR A 29 9.55 -3.74 -9.88
C THR A 29 9.49 -5.06 -10.64
N THR A 30 8.78 -6.03 -10.11
CA THR A 30 8.61 -7.33 -10.77
C THR A 30 7.39 -7.29 -11.66
N GLU A 31 7.60 -7.54 -12.95
CA GLU A 31 6.51 -7.85 -13.86
C GLU A 31 6.20 -9.35 -13.78
N ALA A 32 5.16 -9.71 -13.04
CA ALA A 32 4.68 -11.09 -13.01
C ALA A 32 3.71 -11.33 -14.17
N ALA A 33 4.00 -12.33 -15.01
CA ALA A 33 3.08 -12.78 -16.04
C ALA A 33 1.98 -13.63 -15.39
N ILE A 34 0.73 -13.17 -15.44
CA ILE A 34 -0.43 -13.94 -14.98
C ILE A 34 -1.03 -14.68 -16.17
N THR A 35 -0.83 -15.98 -16.18
CA THR A 35 -1.41 -16.89 -17.16
C THR A 35 -2.72 -17.43 -16.60
N GLU A 36 -3.83 -17.36 -17.33
CA GLU A 36 -5.13 -17.99 -17.09
C GLU A 36 -6.17 -17.22 -16.27
N VAL A 37 -5.84 -16.54 -15.18
CA VAL A 37 -6.87 -15.85 -14.35
C VAL A 37 -7.34 -14.53 -15.02
N ALA A 38 -6.48 -13.91 -15.81
CA ALA A 38 -6.82 -12.68 -16.55
C ALA A 38 -7.65 -12.94 -17.82
N ALA A 39 -7.71 -14.16 -18.33
CA ALA A 39 -8.44 -14.49 -19.55
C ALA A 39 -9.97 -14.34 -19.42
N GLY A 40 -10.50 -14.25 -18.19
CA GLY A 40 -11.91 -14.01 -17.91
C GLY A 40 -12.28 -12.55 -17.66
N VAL A 41 -11.28 -11.64 -17.56
CA VAL A 41 -11.46 -10.23 -17.16
C VAL A 41 -11.08 -9.28 -18.29
N ASP A 42 -10.13 -9.64 -19.15
CA ASP A 42 -9.72 -8.84 -20.30
C ASP A 42 -10.41 -9.32 -21.60
N ASP A 43 -10.93 -8.38 -22.36
CA ASP A 43 -11.42 -8.65 -23.73
C ASP A 43 -10.23 -8.97 -24.65
N VAL A 44 -9.89 -10.24 -24.75
CA VAL A 44 -8.80 -10.76 -25.61
C VAL A 44 -9.14 -10.78 -27.11
N SER A 45 -10.32 -10.27 -27.51
CA SER A 45 -10.79 -10.30 -28.90
C SER A 45 -9.92 -9.48 -29.86
N MET A 46 -9.20 -8.48 -29.32
CA MET A 46 -8.33 -7.56 -30.11
C MET A 46 -6.85 -8.00 -30.18
N THR A 47 -6.43 -8.99 -29.40
CA THR A 47 -5.04 -9.49 -29.40
C THR A 47 -4.97 -11.00 -29.15
N PRO A 48 -5.27 -11.83 -30.15
CA PRO A 48 -5.45 -13.28 -29.99
C PRO A 48 -4.19 -14.05 -29.58
N ASN A 49 -3.02 -13.41 -29.49
CA ASN A 49 -1.74 -14.04 -29.10
C ASN A 49 -1.20 -13.56 -27.74
N LYS A 50 -1.93 -12.76 -26.95
CA LYS A 50 -1.52 -12.36 -25.60
C LYS A 50 -2.33 -13.12 -24.56
N THR A 51 -1.81 -14.25 -24.11
CA THR A 51 -2.34 -15.05 -23.00
C THR A 51 -1.78 -14.66 -21.64
N THR A 52 -0.97 -13.58 -21.54
CA THR A 52 -0.33 -13.17 -20.31
C THR A 52 -0.54 -11.67 -20.07
N THR A 53 -1.07 -11.32 -18.90
CA THR A 53 -1.11 -9.94 -18.41
C THR A 53 0.03 -9.74 -17.41
N THR A 54 0.82 -8.69 -17.61
CA THR A 54 1.91 -8.32 -16.70
C THR A 54 1.37 -7.52 -15.54
N VAL A 55 1.66 -7.91 -14.30
CA VAL A 55 1.37 -7.16 -13.09
C VAL A 55 2.66 -6.63 -12.50
N ALA A 56 2.73 -5.32 -12.34
CA ALA A 56 3.84 -4.66 -11.67
C ALA A 56 3.61 -4.67 -10.15
N MET A 57 4.55 -5.23 -9.40
CA MET A 57 4.60 -5.15 -7.94
C MET A 57 5.93 -4.54 -7.53
N ASP A 58 5.89 -3.63 -6.57
CA ASP A 58 7.08 -3.01 -6.02
C ASP A 58 7.58 -3.81 -4.82
N PHE A 59 8.89 -3.98 -4.74
CA PHE A 59 9.56 -4.57 -3.59
C PHE A 59 10.72 -3.68 -3.16
N GLY A 60 10.86 -3.50 -1.85
CA GLY A 60 11.99 -2.81 -1.24
C GLY A 60 12.28 -3.32 0.16
N SER A 61 13.39 -2.88 0.73
CA SER A 61 13.69 -3.16 2.14
C SER A 61 14.36 -1.98 2.80
N VAL A 62 14.09 -1.79 4.09
CA VAL A 62 14.68 -0.72 4.89
C VAL A 62 15.07 -1.21 6.28
N MET A 63 16.27 -0.84 6.72
CA MET A 63 16.70 -1.00 8.11
C MET A 63 16.16 0.18 8.92
N LEU A 64 15.26 -0.07 9.85
CA LEU A 64 14.79 0.96 10.79
C LEU A 64 15.79 1.12 11.96
N ASP A 65 16.32 0.01 12.44
CA ASP A 65 17.40 -0.05 13.41
C ASP A 65 18.27 -1.30 13.15
N PRO A 66 19.44 -1.47 13.82
CA PRO A 66 20.34 -2.61 13.56
C PRO A 66 19.69 -4.00 13.74
N THR A 67 18.55 -4.09 14.40
CA THR A 67 17.85 -5.36 14.70
C THR A 67 16.56 -5.53 13.91
N LEU A 68 16.01 -4.46 13.32
CA LEU A 68 14.71 -4.44 12.67
C LEU A 68 14.81 -4.06 11.18
N LYS A 69 14.59 -5.04 10.34
CA LYS A 69 14.50 -4.87 8.88
C LYS A 69 13.08 -5.06 8.40
N LEU A 70 12.57 -4.05 7.69
CA LEU A 70 11.28 -4.14 7.01
C LEU A 70 11.47 -4.57 5.56
N TYR A 71 10.60 -5.47 5.11
CA TYR A 71 10.39 -5.80 3.71
C TYR A 71 9.07 -5.18 3.25
N LEU A 72 9.15 -4.34 2.24
CA LEU A 72 8.03 -3.56 1.71
C LEU A 72 7.52 -4.18 0.42
N PHE A 73 6.22 -4.42 0.34
CA PHE A 73 5.56 -4.95 -0.86
C PHE A 73 4.45 -3.99 -1.28
N GLY A 74 4.57 -3.45 -2.50
CA GLY A 74 3.51 -2.63 -3.10
C GLY A 74 2.41 -3.51 -3.68
N THR A 75 1.14 -3.23 -3.37
CA THR A 75 0.01 -3.89 -4.04
C THR A 75 -0.14 -3.34 -5.47
N PRO A 76 -0.61 -4.17 -6.42
CA PRO A 76 -1.09 -3.66 -7.69
C PRO A 76 -2.16 -2.59 -7.47
N GLY A 77 -2.01 -1.43 -8.13
CA GLY A 77 -2.94 -0.31 -7.94
C GLY A 77 -4.19 -0.35 -8.80
N GLN A 78 -4.32 -1.34 -9.69
CA GLN A 78 -5.50 -1.51 -10.54
C GLN A 78 -6.46 -2.51 -9.89
N ASP A 79 -7.75 -2.17 -9.83
CA ASP A 79 -8.80 -2.95 -9.16
C ASP A 79 -8.92 -4.38 -9.68
N ARG A 80 -8.66 -4.59 -10.97
CA ARG A 80 -8.67 -5.91 -11.60
C ARG A 80 -7.67 -6.91 -11.00
N PHE A 81 -6.68 -6.45 -10.25
CA PHE A 81 -5.68 -7.29 -9.58
C PHE A 81 -5.93 -7.47 -8.08
N GLY A 82 -7.12 -7.11 -7.60
CA GLY A 82 -7.50 -7.27 -6.19
C GLY A 82 -7.39 -8.70 -5.66
N PHE A 83 -7.52 -9.70 -6.54
CA PHE A 83 -7.35 -11.12 -6.17
C PHE A 83 -5.94 -11.48 -5.68
N MET A 84 -4.91 -10.69 -6.05
CA MET A 84 -3.53 -10.91 -5.60
C MET A 84 -3.25 -10.32 -4.21
N TRP A 85 -4.16 -9.53 -3.68
CA TRP A 85 -3.91 -8.86 -2.40
C TRP A 85 -3.79 -9.85 -1.25
N ASP A 86 -4.50 -10.97 -1.30
CA ASP A 86 -4.40 -12.03 -0.29
C ASP A 86 -2.98 -12.60 -0.22
N ASP A 87 -2.38 -12.89 -1.36
CA ASP A 87 -1.00 -13.41 -1.44
C ASP A 87 0.02 -12.34 -0.99
N VAL A 88 -0.20 -11.09 -1.40
CA VAL A 88 0.70 -9.97 -1.03
C VAL A 88 0.61 -9.65 0.46
N THR A 89 -0.56 -9.79 1.08
CA THR A 89 -0.77 -9.45 2.50
C THR A 89 -0.47 -10.61 3.44
N GLU A 90 -0.38 -11.84 2.93
CA GLU A 90 -0.06 -13.00 3.76
C GLU A 90 1.25 -12.80 4.54
N GLY A 91 1.19 -12.97 5.86
CA GLY A 91 2.33 -12.78 6.76
C GLY A 91 2.77 -11.33 6.96
N ALA A 92 2.03 -10.35 6.45
CA ALA A 92 2.31 -8.95 6.72
C ALA A 92 1.83 -8.54 8.12
N LEU A 93 2.63 -7.71 8.78
CA LEU A 93 2.32 -7.18 10.10
C LEU A 93 1.24 -6.08 10.04
N GLY A 94 1.23 -5.33 8.96
CA GLY A 94 0.29 -4.23 8.73
C GLY A 94 0.48 -3.60 7.35
N ALA A 95 -0.29 -2.54 7.08
CA ALA A 95 -0.28 -1.86 5.81
C ALA A 95 -0.26 -0.34 5.94
N LEU A 96 0.40 0.32 4.99
CA LEU A 96 0.30 1.76 4.76
C LEU A 96 -0.55 1.98 3.50
N VAL A 97 -1.74 2.56 3.65
CA VAL A 97 -2.65 2.87 2.55
C VAL A 97 -2.35 4.28 2.07
N VAL A 98 -1.68 4.40 0.92
CA VAL A 98 -1.35 5.70 0.32
C VAL A 98 -2.54 6.23 -0.45
N VAL A 99 -2.93 7.46 -0.17
CA VAL A 99 -4.15 8.12 -0.65
C VAL A 99 -3.81 9.39 -1.43
N ASP A 100 -4.46 9.57 -2.56
CA ASP A 100 -4.51 10.82 -3.29
C ASP A 100 -5.84 11.53 -3.00
N SER A 101 -5.79 12.64 -2.24
CA SER A 101 -7.00 13.38 -1.85
C SER A 101 -7.78 14.00 -3.02
N ARG A 102 -7.21 14.00 -4.24
CA ARG A 102 -7.89 14.44 -5.47
C ARG A 102 -8.80 13.35 -6.06
N ARG A 103 -8.58 12.08 -5.67
CA ARG A 103 -9.28 10.89 -6.19
C ARG A 103 -9.42 9.86 -5.07
N LEU A 104 -10.19 10.22 -4.03
CA LEU A 104 -10.36 9.36 -2.84
C LEU A 104 -11.05 8.02 -3.19
N GLU A 105 -11.91 8.03 -4.21
CA GLU A 105 -12.60 6.83 -4.69
C GLU A 105 -11.66 5.68 -5.07
N ASP A 106 -10.47 5.98 -5.58
CA ASP A 106 -9.47 4.98 -5.96
C ASP A 106 -8.89 4.23 -4.74
N CYS A 107 -9.13 4.74 -3.53
CA CYS A 107 -8.58 4.20 -2.29
C CYS A 107 -9.57 3.36 -1.48
N PHE A 108 -10.88 3.46 -1.73
CA PHE A 108 -11.89 2.68 -1.04
C PHE A 108 -11.63 1.17 -1.05
N PRO A 109 -11.25 0.54 -2.19
CA PRO A 109 -10.99 -0.89 -2.20
C PRO A 109 -9.88 -1.32 -1.23
N ALA A 110 -8.84 -0.47 -1.06
CA ALA A 110 -7.75 -0.74 -0.13
C ALA A 110 -8.20 -0.59 1.33
N VAL A 111 -8.91 0.49 1.66
CA VAL A 111 -9.45 0.73 3.01
C VAL A 111 -10.38 -0.41 3.40
N ASP A 112 -11.39 -0.71 2.60
CA ASP A 112 -12.34 -1.80 2.82
C ASP A 112 -11.66 -3.15 3.03
N TYR A 113 -10.59 -3.42 2.25
CA TYR A 113 -9.86 -4.68 2.33
C TYR A 113 -9.21 -4.87 3.70
N PHE A 114 -8.50 -3.85 4.22
CA PHE A 114 -7.79 -3.94 5.49
C PHE A 114 -8.74 -3.90 6.70
N GLU A 115 -9.85 -3.15 6.62
CA GLU A 115 -10.89 -3.14 7.66
C GLU A 115 -11.53 -4.53 7.83
N ARG A 116 -11.97 -5.14 6.71
CA ARG A 116 -12.58 -6.48 6.74
C ARG A 116 -11.65 -7.56 7.29
N ARG A 117 -10.36 -7.41 7.13
CA ARG A 117 -9.35 -8.37 7.60
C ARG A 117 -8.85 -8.05 9.00
N THR A 118 -9.33 -6.98 9.62
CA THR A 118 -8.84 -6.50 10.92
C THR A 118 -7.31 -6.37 10.99
N MET A 119 -6.66 -6.16 9.84
CA MET A 119 -5.22 -5.95 9.75
C MET A 119 -4.89 -4.52 10.19
N PRO A 120 -3.84 -4.31 11.03
CA PRO A 120 -3.39 -2.96 11.37
C PRO A 120 -3.01 -2.17 10.11
N PHE A 121 -3.57 -0.97 9.94
CA PHE A 121 -3.19 -0.09 8.84
C PHE A 121 -3.28 1.39 9.22
N ALA A 122 -2.57 2.23 8.50
CA ALA A 122 -2.68 3.68 8.57
C ALA A 122 -2.96 4.24 7.16
N VAL A 123 -3.69 5.35 7.11
CA VAL A 123 -3.97 6.09 5.88
C VAL A 123 -2.96 7.22 5.74
N ALA A 124 -2.19 7.21 4.65
CA ALA A 124 -1.14 8.17 4.36
C ALA A 124 -1.57 9.08 3.19
N VAL A 125 -1.97 10.31 3.50
CA VAL A 125 -2.44 11.29 2.52
C VAL A 125 -1.25 11.93 1.81
N ASN A 126 -0.99 11.51 0.56
CA ASN A 126 0.20 11.93 -0.17
C ASN A 126 0.10 13.37 -0.66
N ARG A 127 1.17 14.13 -0.46
CA ARG A 127 1.31 15.49 -0.98
C ARG A 127 1.78 15.50 -2.42
N PHE A 128 1.01 16.14 -3.28
CA PHE A 128 1.38 16.43 -4.66
C PHE A 128 1.69 17.92 -4.80
N ALA A 129 2.69 18.26 -5.62
CA ALA A 129 3.25 19.62 -5.71
C ALA A 129 2.21 20.71 -6.04
N ASP A 130 1.16 20.39 -6.77
CA ASP A 130 0.19 21.33 -7.30
C ASP A 130 -1.19 21.22 -6.62
N THR A 131 -1.26 20.63 -5.43
CA THR A 131 -2.52 20.45 -4.70
C THR A 131 -2.57 21.22 -3.40
N VAL A 132 -3.73 21.82 -3.13
CA VAL A 132 -4.04 22.33 -1.80
C VAL A 132 -4.37 21.12 -0.91
N PRO A 133 -3.66 20.94 0.23
CA PRO A 133 -3.94 19.82 1.12
C PRO A 133 -5.35 19.94 1.70
N HIS A 134 -6.11 18.85 1.65
CA HIS A 134 -7.35 18.74 2.40
C HIS A 134 -7.03 18.49 3.89
N PRO A 135 -7.83 19.03 4.83
CA PRO A 135 -7.70 18.69 6.25
C PRO A 135 -7.80 17.18 6.45
N LEU A 136 -6.96 16.61 7.31
CA LEU A 136 -6.94 15.17 7.56
C LEU A 136 -8.28 14.65 8.10
N ASP A 137 -8.98 15.46 8.91
CA ASP A 137 -10.31 15.10 9.43
C ASP A 137 -11.35 14.98 8.30
N ALA A 138 -11.28 15.85 7.29
CA ALA A 138 -12.16 15.77 6.11
C ALA A 138 -11.86 14.51 5.28
N VAL A 139 -10.58 14.12 5.17
CA VAL A 139 -10.20 12.88 4.49
C VAL A 139 -10.67 11.67 5.27
N ARG A 140 -10.53 11.68 6.61
CA ARG A 140 -11.05 10.63 7.49
C ARG A 140 -12.55 10.43 7.31
N GLU A 141 -13.32 11.52 7.37
CA GLU A 141 -14.78 11.50 7.19
C GLU A 141 -15.17 10.97 5.81
N ALA A 142 -14.47 11.42 4.76
CA ALA A 142 -14.76 10.99 3.39
C ALA A 142 -14.43 9.52 3.11
N LEU A 143 -13.43 8.96 3.80
CA LEU A 143 -13.07 7.54 3.73
C LEU A 143 -13.87 6.66 4.70
N ASP A 144 -14.64 7.27 5.60
CA ASP A 144 -15.44 6.60 6.66
C ASP A 144 -14.60 5.63 7.53
N VAL A 145 -13.34 5.99 7.80
CA VAL A 145 -12.44 5.16 8.61
C VAL A 145 -12.63 5.43 10.10
N GLU A 146 -12.54 4.36 10.90
CA GLU A 146 -12.69 4.42 12.36
C GLU A 146 -11.63 5.34 13.01
N SER A 147 -11.96 5.86 14.20
CA SER A 147 -11.11 6.79 14.96
C SER A 147 -9.73 6.22 15.29
N GLU A 148 -9.63 4.91 15.45
CA GLU A 148 -8.42 4.17 15.78
C GLU A 148 -7.45 4.03 14.60
N VAL A 149 -7.91 4.24 13.37
CA VAL A 149 -7.06 4.22 12.17
C VAL A 149 -6.34 5.55 12.05
N PRO A 150 -5.00 5.59 12.13
CA PRO A 150 -4.25 6.82 11.92
C PRO A 150 -4.44 7.35 10.48
N VAL A 151 -4.79 8.63 10.36
CA VAL A 151 -4.79 9.37 9.09
C VAL A 151 -3.72 10.43 9.20
N ILE A 152 -2.69 10.35 8.36
CA ILE A 152 -1.46 11.15 8.49
C ILE A 152 -1.09 11.88 7.21
N GLU A 153 -0.42 13.01 7.34
CA GLU A 153 0.24 13.66 6.21
C GLU A 153 1.42 12.81 5.74
N PHE A 154 1.61 12.76 4.43
CA PHE A 154 2.62 11.92 3.81
C PHE A 154 3.22 12.58 2.58
N ASP A 155 4.52 12.45 2.39
CA ASP A 155 5.20 12.76 1.15
C ASP A 155 6.00 11.53 0.70
N ALA A 156 5.54 10.88 -0.36
CA ALA A 156 6.15 9.67 -0.89
C ALA A 156 7.60 9.88 -1.37
N ARG A 157 8.03 11.13 -1.60
CA ARG A 157 9.37 11.48 -2.07
C ARG A 157 10.35 11.73 -0.93
N ASP A 158 9.84 11.93 0.29
CA ASP A 158 10.65 12.19 1.48
C ASP A 158 10.85 10.89 2.28
N SER A 159 12.09 10.42 2.33
CA SER A 159 12.49 9.21 3.05
C SER A 159 12.10 9.25 4.54
N ASN A 160 12.18 10.42 5.19
CA ASN A 160 11.79 10.56 6.60
C ASN A 160 10.27 10.43 6.75
N SER A 161 9.49 11.09 5.90
CA SER A 161 8.03 10.97 5.91
C SER A 161 7.58 9.52 5.72
N VAL A 162 8.23 8.79 4.81
CA VAL A 162 7.94 7.36 4.60
C VAL A 162 8.32 6.54 5.82
N ARG A 163 9.52 6.72 6.39
CA ARG A 163 9.97 5.98 7.59
C ARG A 163 9.07 6.20 8.79
N ASP A 164 8.71 7.45 9.06
CA ASP A 164 7.83 7.80 10.19
C ASP A 164 6.44 7.15 10.02
N SER A 165 5.91 7.15 8.81
CA SER A 165 4.64 6.48 8.51
C SER A 165 4.70 4.96 8.72
N LEU A 166 5.80 4.31 8.34
CA LEU A 166 6.01 2.88 8.59
C LEU A 166 6.13 2.57 10.09
N ILE A 167 6.76 3.44 10.87
CA ILE A 167 6.85 3.31 12.33
C ILE A 167 5.47 3.39 12.96
N ILE A 168 4.61 4.31 12.53
CA ILE A 168 3.22 4.42 13.02
C ILE A 168 2.46 3.10 12.82
N VAL A 169 2.59 2.46 11.67
CA VAL A 169 1.96 1.15 11.41
C VAL A 169 2.52 0.06 12.31
N LEU A 170 3.84 0.05 12.56
CA LEU A 170 4.48 -0.89 13.47
C LEU A 170 3.99 -0.73 14.92
N GLU A 171 3.90 0.51 15.39
CA GLU A 171 3.40 0.82 16.74
C GLU A 171 1.95 0.39 16.91
N LEU A 172 1.10 0.64 15.89
CA LEU A 172 -0.29 0.19 15.88
C LEU A 172 -0.39 -1.34 15.94
N ALA A 173 0.42 -2.05 15.16
CA ALA A 173 0.44 -3.51 15.16
C ALA A 173 0.92 -4.08 16.50
N LEU A 174 1.93 -3.46 17.09
CA LEU A 174 2.44 -3.85 18.41
C LEU A 174 1.40 -3.63 19.50
N ALA A 175 0.74 -2.46 19.51
CA ALA A 175 -0.32 -2.16 20.48
C ALA A 175 -1.47 -3.17 20.40
N ARG A 176 -1.90 -3.56 19.19
CA ARG A 176 -2.92 -4.60 19.00
C ARG A 176 -2.47 -5.97 19.49
N ALA A 177 -1.22 -6.35 19.22
CA ALA A 177 -0.67 -7.63 19.69
C ALA A 177 -0.60 -7.69 21.23
N MET A 178 -0.25 -6.59 21.87
CA MET A 178 -0.22 -6.49 23.34
C MET A 178 -1.61 -6.52 23.97
N ALA A 179 -2.61 -5.96 23.30
CA ALA A 179 -4.00 -5.98 23.78
C ALA A 179 -4.66 -7.36 23.63
N ALA A 180 -4.15 -8.21 22.75
CA ALA A 180 -4.66 -9.56 22.51
C ALA A 180 -3.95 -10.65 23.36
N ALA A 181 -2.88 -10.30 24.08
CA ALA A 181 -2.09 -11.22 24.93
C ALA A 181 -2.59 -11.24 26.37
#